data_5a31082efc1e80dd1e4f8898c0467ad5
#
_entry.id   5a31082efc1e80dd1e4f8898c0467ad5
#
_cell.length_a   1.000
_cell.length_b   1.000
_cell.length_c   1.000
_cell.angle_alpha   90.00
_cell.angle_beta   90.00
_cell.angle_gamma   90.00
#
_symmetry.space_group_name_H-M   'P 1'
#
loop_
_entity.id
_entity.type
_entity.pdbx_description
1 polymer ?
#
loop_
_entity_poly.entity_id
_entity_poly.type
_entity_poly.pdbx_seq_one_letter_code
_entity_poly.pdbx_strand_id
1 'polypeptide(L)'
;MSKIAILLPKEYMLEQARNVIREDELDIDILKVIKTSDSVYEARQAVEQGAEVVLARGVQAAFIRQYTNIPVAELTLTGQEIGLMIASAKKKVPDKKCPQIALIGFKNMFSDTTYADELYDIRLKFYDITAIEQAAEKVDLAIQEGADVLLGGDTVNALAAQKGIPAQFI
;
A
#
# COMPACT_ATOMS: atom_id res chain seq x y z
N MET A 1 -7.22 -25.91 13.98
CA MET A 1 -7.49 -24.79 13.06
C MET A 1 -6.20 -24.02 12.91
N SER A 2 -5.87 -23.61 11.68
CA SER A 2 -4.66 -22.82 11.41
C SER A 2 -4.76 -21.46 12.08
N LYS A 3 -3.77 -21.07 12.87
CA LYS A 3 -3.73 -19.78 13.52
C LYS A 3 -3.34 -18.68 12.55
N ILE A 4 -4.09 -17.59 12.56
CA ILE A 4 -3.92 -16.45 11.62
C ILE A 4 -3.50 -15.21 12.39
N ALA A 5 -2.47 -14.53 11.89
CA ALA A 5 -2.08 -13.21 12.35
C ALA A 5 -2.38 -12.15 11.28
N ILE A 6 -3.01 -11.05 11.67
CA ILE A 6 -3.25 -9.89 10.82
C ILE A 6 -2.40 -8.73 11.32
N LEU A 7 -1.47 -8.29 10.48
CA LEU A 7 -0.55 -7.18 10.75
C LEU A 7 -0.88 -6.00 9.82
N LEU A 8 -1.34 -4.89 10.39
CA LEU A 8 -1.87 -3.75 9.65
C LEU A 8 -0.99 -2.51 9.79
N PRO A 9 -0.91 -1.65 8.75
CA PRO A 9 -0.08 -0.44 8.81
C PRO A 9 -0.72 0.75 9.54
N LYS A 10 -2.05 0.76 9.73
CA LYS A 10 -2.78 1.95 10.24
C LYS A 10 -3.92 1.55 11.18
N GLU A 11 -4.17 2.38 12.20
CA GLU A 11 -5.22 2.16 13.21
C GLU A 11 -6.63 2.08 12.62
N TYR A 12 -6.96 2.90 11.62
CA TYR A 12 -8.30 2.85 11.02
C TYR A 12 -8.61 1.49 10.37
N MET A 13 -7.58 0.78 9.88
CA MET A 13 -7.74 -0.56 9.31
C MET A 13 -8.00 -1.60 10.40
N LEU A 14 -7.48 -1.39 11.62
CA LEU A 14 -7.72 -2.27 12.76
C LEU A 14 -9.21 -2.33 13.12
N GLU A 15 -9.86 -1.18 13.13
CA GLU A 15 -11.29 -1.09 13.43
C GLU A 15 -12.14 -1.76 12.35
N GLN A 16 -11.80 -1.54 11.07
CA GLN A 16 -12.44 -2.21 9.95
C GLN A 16 -12.25 -3.74 10.03
N ALA A 17 -11.03 -4.20 10.29
CA ALA A 17 -10.75 -5.63 10.44
C ALA A 17 -11.55 -6.26 11.60
N ARG A 18 -11.64 -5.59 12.75
CA ARG A 18 -12.46 -6.06 13.88
C ARG A 18 -13.93 -6.21 13.52
N ASN A 19 -14.47 -5.29 12.70
CA ASN A 19 -15.86 -5.37 12.26
C ASN A 19 -16.08 -6.60 11.38
N VAL A 20 -15.24 -6.82 10.37
CA VAL A 20 -15.31 -8.00 9.49
C VAL A 20 -15.14 -9.30 10.29
N ILE A 21 -14.14 -9.37 11.18
CA ILE A 21 -13.89 -10.54 12.01
C ILE A 21 -15.14 -10.89 12.84
N ARG A 22 -15.81 -9.88 13.39
CA ARG A 22 -17.02 -10.07 14.20
C ARG A 22 -18.23 -10.44 13.36
N GLU A 23 -18.42 -9.78 12.20
CA GLU A 23 -19.58 -10.02 11.30
C GLU A 23 -19.53 -11.40 10.67
N ASP A 24 -18.33 -11.86 10.28
CA ASP A 24 -18.13 -13.15 9.63
C ASP A 24 -17.70 -14.25 10.61
N GLU A 25 -17.72 -13.98 11.93
CA GLU A 25 -17.35 -14.93 13.01
C GLU A 25 -15.99 -15.59 12.77
N LEU A 26 -15.00 -14.83 12.30
CA LEU A 26 -13.67 -15.32 11.96
C LEU A 26 -12.84 -15.59 13.23
N ASP A 27 -12.13 -16.72 13.26
CA ASP A 27 -11.20 -17.05 14.33
C ASP A 27 -9.79 -16.50 14.01
N ILE A 28 -9.51 -15.31 14.52
CA ILE A 28 -8.23 -14.60 14.32
C ILE A 28 -7.51 -14.47 15.67
N ASP A 29 -6.35 -15.10 15.79
CA ASP A 29 -5.58 -15.14 17.04
C ASP A 29 -4.81 -13.85 17.34
N ILE A 30 -4.26 -13.21 16.29
CA ILE A 30 -3.43 -12.04 16.43
C ILE A 30 -3.91 -10.95 15.46
N LEU A 31 -4.29 -9.79 16.00
CA LEU A 31 -4.68 -8.63 15.21
C LEU A 31 -4.02 -7.39 15.83
N LYS A 32 -3.08 -6.77 15.10
CA LYS A 32 -2.41 -5.56 15.59
C LYS A 32 -1.93 -4.63 14.48
N VAL A 33 -1.76 -3.36 14.84
CA VAL A 33 -1.09 -2.35 14.01
C VAL A 33 0.40 -2.39 14.29
N ILE A 34 1.20 -2.36 13.23
CA ILE A 34 2.66 -2.41 13.30
C ILE A 34 3.29 -1.33 12.42
N LYS A 35 4.50 -0.92 12.74
CA LYS A 35 5.32 -0.08 11.86
C LYS A 35 5.90 -0.93 10.72
N THR A 36 6.07 -0.34 9.55
CA THR A 36 6.67 -1.03 8.40
C THR A 36 8.10 -1.53 8.71
N SER A 37 8.89 -0.76 9.47
CA SER A 37 10.22 -1.17 9.92
C SER A 37 10.23 -2.45 10.76
N ASP A 38 9.13 -2.72 11.46
CA ASP A 38 9.03 -3.81 12.44
C ASP A 38 8.37 -5.07 11.85
N SER A 39 8.00 -5.02 10.56
CA SER A 39 7.20 -6.06 9.89
C SER A 39 7.79 -7.47 10.03
N VAL A 40 9.10 -7.61 9.82
CA VAL A 40 9.80 -8.90 9.90
C VAL A 40 9.83 -9.41 11.34
N TYR A 41 10.14 -8.52 12.29
CA TYR A 41 10.17 -8.86 13.71
C TYR A 41 8.78 -9.31 14.19
N GLU A 42 7.76 -8.53 13.89
CA GLU A 42 6.39 -8.79 14.31
C GLU A 42 5.80 -10.06 13.68
N ALA A 43 6.15 -10.36 12.42
CA ALA A 43 5.77 -11.60 11.78
C ALA A 43 6.42 -12.83 12.47
N ARG A 44 7.69 -12.73 12.84
CA ARG A 44 8.38 -13.78 13.60
C ARG A 44 7.74 -14.00 14.98
N GLN A 45 7.43 -12.90 15.69
CA GLN A 45 6.73 -12.98 16.98
C GLN A 45 5.33 -13.64 16.85
N ALA A 46 4.60 -13.35 15.77
CA ALA A 46 3.32 -13.99 15.50
C ALA A 46 3.47 -15.51 15.31
N VAL A 47 4.50 -15.94 14.56
CA VAL A 47 4.79 -17.39 14.37
C VAL A 47 5.22 -18.05 15.68
N GLU A 48 6.03 -17.39 16.51
CA GLU A 48 6.38 -17.90 17.85
C GLU A 48 5.15 -18.08 18.76
N GLN A 49 4.11 -17.26 18.56
CA GLN A 49 2.82 -17.40 19.23
C GLN A 49 1.89 -18.44 18.56
N GLY A 50 2.37 -19.08 17.49
CA GLY A 50 1.70 -20.18 16.81
C GLY A 50 0.96 -19.81 15.54
N ALA A 51 1.13 -18.58 15.00
CA ALA A 51 0.54 -18.24 13.71
C ALA A 51 1.20 -19.06 12.57
N GLU A 52 0.37 -19.61 11.70
CA GLU A 52 0.80 -20.39 10.53
C GLU A 52 0.82 -19.55 9.26
N VAL A 53 0.04 -18.47 9.23
CA VAL A 53 -0.02 -17.51 8.13
C VAL A 53 -0.14 -16.09 8.67
N VAL A 54 0.50 -15.16 7.99
CA VAL A 54 0.41 -13.72 8.28
C VAL A 54 -0.34 -13.03 7.16
N LEU A 55 -1.41 -12.31 7.48
CA LEU A 55 -2.03 -11.35 6.60
C LEU A 55 -1.34 -10.00 6.78
N ALA A 56 -0.83 -9.43 5.70
CA ALA A 56 -0.18 -8.13 5.73
C ALA A 56 -0.48 -7.35 4.45
N ARG A 57 -0.20 -6.04 4.44
CA ARG A 57 -0.49 -5.17 3.31
C ARG A 57 0.78 -4.52 2.76
N GLY A 58 0.86 -4.45 1.44
CA GLY A 58 1.83 -3.63 0.73
C GLY A 58 3.28 -3.90 1.12
N VAL A 59 4.02 -2.85 1.47
CA VAL A 59 5.45 -2.94 1.83
C VAL A 59 5.70 -3.89 2.99
N GLN A 60 4.80 -3.97 3.97
CA GLN A 60 4.92 -4.90 5.09
C GLN A 60 4.92 -6.36 4.60
N ALA A 61 3.96 -6.70 3.72
CA ALA A 61 3.90 -8.03 3.12
C ALA A 61 5.14 -8.34 2.28
N ALA A 62 5.63 -7.37 1.50
CA ALA A 62 6.84 -7.50 0.70
C ALA A 62 8.06 -7.78 1.59
N PHE A 63 8.24 -7.05 2.70
CA PHE A 63 9.35 -7.25 3.63
C PHE A 63 9.29 -8.64 4.30
N ILE A 64 8.12 -9.06 4.76
CA ILE A 64 7.98 -10.38 5.39
C ILE A 64 8.36 -11.47 4.38
N ARG A 65 7.90 -11.40 3.13
CA ARG A 65 8.27 -12.36 2.08
C ARG A 65 9.77 -12.33 1.73
N GLN A 66 10.36 -11.15 1.66
CA GLN A 66 11.75 -11.00 1.27
C GLN A 66 12.74 -11.51 2.33
N TYR A 67 12.43 -11.29 3.61
CA TYR A 67 13.35 -11.55 4.70
C TYR A 67 12.96 -12.74 5.60
N THR A 68 11.91 -13.46 5.23
CA THR A 68 11.44 -14.65 5.97
C THR A 68 10.89 -15.70 5.01
N ASN A 69 10.70 -16.93 5.55
CA ASN A 69 9.96 -18.00 4.87
C ASN A 69 8.53 -18.15 5.42
N ILE A 70 8.02 -17.13 6.10
CA ILE A 70 6.67 -17.16 6.69
C ILE A 70 5.64 -17.04 5.57
N PRO A 71 4.61 -17.89 5.53
CA PRO A 71 3.51 -17.75 4.58
C PRO A 71 2.79 -16.41 4.78
N VAL A 72 2.71 -15.61 3.71
CA VAL A 72 2.04 -14.30 3.73
C VAL A 72 0.89 -14.27 2.74
N ALA A 73 -0.31 -14.01 3.25
CA ALA A 73 -1.44 -13.59 2.44
C ALA A 73 -1.46 -12.05 2.37
N GLU A 74 -1.50 -11.52 1.15
CA GLU A 74 -1.44 -10.07 0.95
C GLU A 74 -2.83 -9.47 0.78
N LEU A 75 -3.09 -8.40 1.53
CA LEU A 75 -4.27 -7.56 1.34
C LEU A 75 -3.97 -6.54 0.24
N THR A 76 -4.37 -6.86 -0.98
CA THR A 76 -4.19 -5.98 -2.15
C THR A 76 -5.16 -4.79 -2.10
N LEU A 77 -4.73 -3.67 -2.68
CA LEU A 77 -5.60 -2.52 -2.92
C LEU A 77 -6.63 -2.86 -4.01
N THR A 78 -7.89 -2.71 -3.66
CA THR A 78 -8.99 -2.90 -4.60
C THR A 78 -9.09 -1.75 -5.60
N GLY A 79 -9.75 -1.96 -6.74
CA GLY A 79 -10.02 -0.89 -7.70
C GLY A 79 -10.81 0.28 -7.10
N GLN A 80 -11.71 0.01 -6.14
CA GLN A 80 -12.46 1.05 -5.44
C GLN A 80 -11.54 1.90 -4.55
N GLU A 81 -10.64 1.29 -3.79
CA GLU A 81 -9.66 2.01 -2.97
C GLU A 81 -8.74 2.88 -3.85
N ILE A 82 -8.25 2.32 -4.96
CA ILE A 82 -7.43 3.06 -5.93
C ILE A 82 -8.22 4.25 -6.49
N GLY A 83 -9.49 4.06 -6.84
CA GLY A 83 -10.37 5.14 -7.30
C GLY A 83 -10.52 6.27 -6.27
N LEU A 84 -10.71 5.94 -5.00
CA LEU A 84 -10.77 6.92 -3.91
C LEU A 84 -9.44 7.68 -3.74
N MET A 85 -8.32 7.00 -3.88
CA MET A 85 -6.99 7.62 -3.83
C MET A 85 -6.76 8.57 -5.01
N ILE A 86 -7.16 8.16 -6.23
CA ILE A 86 -7.12 9.00 -7.43
C ILE A 86 -7.99 10.26 -7.24
N ALA A 87 -9.21 10.10 -6.74
CA ALA A 87 -10.10 11.22 -6.48
C ALA A 87 -9.50 12.20 -5.45
N SER A 88 -8.82 11.68 -4.42
CA SER A 88 -8.12 12.50 -3.43
C SER A 88 -6.89 13.20 -4.03
N ALA A 89 -6.14 12.52 -4.89
CA ALA A 89 -4.99 13.09 -5.60
C ALA A 89 -5.40 14.23 -6.54
N LYS A 90 -6.49 14.08 -7.30
CA LYS A 90 -7.04 15.14 -8.19
C LYS A 90 -7.36 16.42 -7.42
N LYS A 91 -7.84 16.34 -6.18
CA LYS A 91 -8.12 17.52 -5.36
C LYS A 91 -6.87 18.32 -4.99
N LYS A 92 -5.67 17.73 -5.09
CA LYS A 92 -4.40 18.42 -4.82
C LYS A 92 -3.88 19.21 -6.01
N VAL A 93 -4.44 18.96 -7.21
CA VAL A 93 -4.08 19.62 -8.47
C VAL A 93 -5.35 20.07 -9.21
N PRO A 94 -6.18 20.93 -8.60
CA PRO A 94 -7.52 21.28 -9.11
C PRO A 94 -7.49 21.98 -10.47
N ASP A 95 -6.40 22.64 -10.80
CA ASP A 95 -6.25 23.36 -12.07
C ASP A 95 -5.95 22.44 -13.26
N LYS A 96 -5.70 21.15 -13.01
CA LYS A 96 -5.44 20.15 -14.04
C LYS A 96 -6.71 19.39 -14.40
N LYS A 97 -7.17 19.49 -15.64
CA LYS A 97 -8.35 18.75 -16.12
C LYS A 97 -8.08 17.24 -16.19
N CYS A 98 -6.93 16.86 -16.75
CA CYS A 98 -6.48 15.48 -16.90
C CYS A 98 -5.07 15.35 -16.30
N PRO A 99 -4.95 15.25 -14.95
CA PRO A 99 -3.65 15.22 -14.30
C PRO A 99 -2.89 13.93 -14.59
N GLN A 100 -1.57 14.06 -14.71
CA GLN A 100 -0.69 12.91 -14.77
C GLN A 100 -0.37 12.43 -13.36
N ILE A 101 -0.85 11.23 -13.03
CA ILE A 101 -0.71 10.62 -11.72
C ILE A 101 0.34 9.51 -11.81
N ALA A 102 1.39 9.59 -10.99
CA ALA A 102 2.38 8.54 -10.88
C ALA A 102 2.06 7.65 -9.67
N LEU A 103 1.74 6.38 -9.91
CA LEU A 103 1.55 5.37 -8.88
C LEU A 103 2.86 4.62 -8.67
N ILE A 104 3.47 4.75 -7.50
CA ILE A 104 4.79 4.17 -7.18
C ILE A 104 4.63 3.14 -6.06
N GLY A 105 4.97 1.89 -6.36
CA GLY A 105 4.84 0.80 -5.40
C GLY A 105 5.20 -0.56 -5.97
N PHE A 106 5.03 -1.60 -5.16
CA PHE A 106 5.21 -2.99 -5.60
C PHE A 106 4.00 -3.41 -6.45
N LYS A 107 4.24 -4.04 -7.59
CA LYS A 107 3.19 -4.42 -8.55
C LYS A 107 2.06 -5.24 -7.92
N ASN A 108 2.40 -6.14 -7.02
CA ASN A 108 1.45 -7.02 -6.34
C ASN A 108 0.55 -6.33 -5.29
N MET A 109 0.83 -5.05 -4.95
CA MET A 109 -0.02 -4.29 -4.02
C MET A 109 -1.35 -3.84 -4.63
N PHE A 110 -1.44 -3.82 -5.97
CA PHE A 110 -2.55 -3.20 -6.68
C PHE A 110 -3.35 -4.23 -7.47
N SER A 111 -4.67 -4.09 -7.45
CA SER A 111 -5.54 -4.74 -8.42
C SER A 111 -5.41 -4.08 -9.79
N ASP A 112 -6.17 -4.59 -10.77
CA ASP A 112 -6.15 -4.06 -12.13
C ASP A 112 -6.51 -2.58 -12.19
N THR A 113 -5.68 -1.78 -12.86
CA THR A 113 -5.84 -0.34 -13.08
C THR A 113 -6.03 0.03 -14.55
N THR A 114 -6.26 -0.96 -15.43
CA THR A 114 -6.25 -0.80 -16.90
C THR A 114 -7.16 0.32 -17.39
N TYR A 115 -8.33 0.50 -16.76
CA TYR A 115 -9.31 1.52 -17.19
C TYR A 115 -9.34 2.77 -16.31
N ALA A 116 -8.34 2.95 -15.44
CA ALA A 116 -8.32 4.10 -14.52
C ALA A 116 -8.28 5.44 -15.27
N ASP A 117 -7.58 5.52 -16.39
CA ASP A 117 -7.47 6.72 -17.20
C ASP A 117 -8.83 7.21 -17.71
N GLU A 118 -9.61 6.28 -18.26
CA GLU A 118 -10.95 6.56 -18.80
C GLU A 118 -11.96 6.85 -17.69
N LEU A 119 -11.94 6.04 -16.61
CA LEU A 119 -12.92 6.15 -15.53
C LEU A 119 -12.77 7.45 -14.73
N TYR A 120 -11.54 7.93 -14.57
CA TYR A 120 -11.24 9.07 -13.70
C TYR A 120 -10.76 10.32 -14.43
N ASP A 121 -10.68 10.30 -15.75
CA ASP A 121 -10.16 11.41 -16.58
C ASP A 121 -8.78 11.87 -16.08
N ILE A 122 -7.82 10.95 -16.17
CA ILE A 122 -6.42 11.13 -15.73
C ILE A 122 -5.46 10.46 -16.72
N ARG A 123 -4.17 10.60 -16.48
CA ARG A 123 -3.12 9.75 -17.04
C ARG A 123 -2.39 9.05 -15.91
N LEU A 124 -2.73 7.78 -15.67
CA LEU A 124 -2.11 6.98 -14.64
C LEU A 124 -0.88 6.27 -15.21
N LYS A 125 0.28 6.50 -14.61
CA LYS A 125 1.50 5.76 -14.93
C LYS A 125 1.99 5.03 -13.69
N PHE A 126 2.20 3.72 -13.84
CA PHE A 126 2.71 2.87 -12.78
C PHE A 126 4.24 2.77 -12.86
N TYR A 127 4.89 3.00 -11.73
CA TYR A 127 6.33 2.86 -11.54
C TYR A 127 6.58 1.73 -10.54
N ASP A 128 6.84 0.55 -11.07
CA ASP A 128 7.10 -0.64 -10.27
C ASP A 128 8.44 -0.55 -9.53
N ILE A 129 8.41 -0.94 -8.26
CA ILE A 129 9.61 -1.13 -7.44
C ILE A 129 9.66 -2.57 -6.94
N THR A 130 10.83 -3.16 -6.89
CA THR A 130 11.08 -4.48 -6.32
C THR A 130 11.76 -4.40 -4.96
N ALA A 131 12.31 -3.22 -4.63
CA ALA A 131 12.91 -2.89 -3.34
C ALA A 131 12.63 -1.42 -3.01
N ILE A 132 12.49 -1.10 -1.72
CA ILE A 132 12.11 0.26 -1.27
C ILE A 132 13.18 1.30 -1.61
N GLU A 133 14.43 0.90 -1.74
CA GLU A 133 15.57 1.76 -2.10
C GLU A 133 15.39 2.37 -3.50
N GLN A 134 14.63 1.72 -4.38
CA GLN A 134 14.32 2.22 -5.73
C GLN A 134 13.32 3.37 -5.72
N ALA A 135 12.64 3.63 -4.59
CA ALA A 135 11.60 4.64 -4.52
C ALA A 135 12.11 6.04 -4.91
N ALA A 136 13.32 6.41 -4.50
CA ALA A 136 13.90 7.71 -4.83
C ALA A 136 14.10 7.87 -6.34
N GLU A 137 14.67 6.87 -7.00
CA GLU A 137 14.87 6.85 -8.46
C GLU A 137 13.53 6.96 -9.20
N LYS A 138 12.51 6.20 -8.76
CA LYS A 138 11.19 6.22 -9.40
C LYS A 138 10.42 7.52 -9.18
N VAL A 139 10.60 8.15 -8.02
CA VAL A 139 10.06 9.50 -7.75
C VAL A 139 10.71 10.51 -8.70
N ASP A 140 12.04 10.50 -8.86
CA ASP A 140 12.75 11.39 -9.77
C ASP A 140 12.32 11.19 -11.22
N LEU A 141 12.22 9.95 -11.65
CA LEU A 141 11.77 9.60 -13.00
C LEU A 141 10.33 10.07 -13.24
N ALA A 142 9.42 9.86 -12.30
CA ALA A 142 8.04 10.30 -12.41
C ALA A 142 7.93 11.84 -12.56
N ILE A 143 8.72 12.58 -11.79
CA ILE A 143 8.78 14.05 -11.88
C ILE A 143 9.35 14.49 -13.24
N GLN A 144 10.43 13.88 -13.70
CA GLN A 144 11.03 14.18 -15.00
C GLN A 144 10.07 13.90 -16.16
N GLU A 145 9.22 12.89 -16.05
CA GLU A 145 8.20 12.55 -17.03
C GLU A 145 6.92 13.37 -16.90
N GLY A 146 6.88 14.34 -15.97
CA GLY A 146 5.82 15.32 -15.86
C GLY A 146 4.65 14.92 -14.97
N ALA A 147 4.87 14.05 -13.98
CA ALA A 147 3.84 13.75 -13.00
C ALA A 147 3.39 15.01 -12.25
N ASP A 148 2.08 15.21 -12.19
CA ASP A 148 1.47 16.32 -11.45
C ASP A 148 1.29 15.98 -9.97
N VAL A 149 1.08 14.70 -9.66
CA VAL A 149 0.89 14.19 -8.30
C VAL A 149 1.38 12.74 -8.19
N LEU A 150 1.94 12.39 -7.03
CA LEU A 150 2.41 11.03 -6.75
C LEU A 150 1.41 10.29 -5.85
N LEU A 151 1.22 8.99 -6.12
CA LEU A 151 0.56 8.05 -5.22
C LEU A 151 1.62 7.06 -4.72
N GLY A 152 1.74 6.90 -3.42
CA GLY A 152 2.69 5.95 -2.84
C GLY A 152 2.63 5.86 -1.32
N GLY A 153 3.41 4.95 -0.75
CA GLY A 153 3.54 4.78 0.70
C GLY A 153 4.33 5.91 1.37
N ASP A 154 4.64 5.72 2.67
CA ASP A 154 5.32 6.73 3.50
C ASP A 154 6.62 7.26 2.87
N THR A 155 7.46 6.38 2.30
CA THR A 155 8.72 6.76 1.65
C THR A 155 8.49 7.67 0.44
N VAL A 156 7.53 7.33 -0.44
CA VAL A 156 7.20 8.15 -1.61
C VAL A 156 6.67 9.51 -1.18
N ASN A 157 5.79 9.56 -0.17
CA ASN A 157 5.26 10.82 0.34
C ASN A 157 6.35 11.70 0.98
N ALA A 158 7.29 11.12 1.73
CA ALA A 158 8.42 11.87 2.30
C ALA A 158 9.32 12.45 1.20
N LEU A 159 9.65 11.69 0.16
CA LEU A 159 10.43 12.14 -0.99
C LEU A 159 9.69 13.22 -1.79
N ALA A 160 8.39 13.05 -2.00
CA ALA A 160 7.55 14.05 -2.67
C ALA A 160 7.56 15.39 -1.93
N ALA A 161 7.44 15.36 -0.60
CA ALA A 161 7.50 16.57 0.23
C ALA A 161 8.84 17.29 0.11
N GLN A 162 9.97 16.54 0.09
CA GLN A 162 11.29 17.11 -0.11
C GLN A 162 11.46 17.80 -1.48
N LYS A 163 10.76 17.30 -2.50
CA LYS A 163 10.84 17.81 -3.89
C LYS A 163 9.73 18.80 -4.24
N GLY A 164 8.84 19.11 -3.29
CA GLY A 164 7.75 20.08 -3.47
C GLY A 164 6.66 19.64 -4.45
N ILE A 165 6.52 18.33 -4.69
CA ILE A 165 5.45 17.79 -5.53
C ILE A 165 4.28 17.26 -4.66
N PRO A 166 3.01 17.50 -5.03
CA PRO A 166 1.88 16.93 -4.32
C PRO A 166 1.93 15.40 -4.29
N ALA A 167 1.60 14.81 -3.16
CA ALA A 167 1.49 13.37 -3.04
C ALA A 167 0.27 12.95 -2.22
N GLN A 168 -0.25 11.76 -2.51
CA GLN A 168 -1.32 11.11 -1.79
C GLN A 168 -0.84 9.76 -1.27
N PHE A 169 -1.07 9.52 0.01
CA PHE A 169 -0.77 8.22 0.65
C PHE A 169 -1.74 7.15 0.13
N ILE A 170 -1.19 5.93 -0.08
CA ILE A 170 -1.90 4.72 -0.48
C ILE A 170 -2.04 3.73 0.66
#